data_88eb82cd1a780e316eb8a17f554c522e
#
_entry.id   88eb82cd1a780e316eb8a17f554c522e
#
_cell.length_a   1.000
_cell.length_b   1.000
_cell.length_c   1.000
_cell.angle_alpha   90.00
_cell.angle_beta   90.00
_cell.angle_gamma   90.00
#
_symmetry.space_group_name_H-M   'P 1'
#
loop_
_entity.id
_entity.type
_entity.pdbx_description
1 polymer ?
#
loop_
_entity_poly.entity_id
_entity_poly.type
_entity_poly.pdbx_seq_one_letter_code
_entity_poly.pdbx_strand_id
1 'polypeptide(L)'
;DMTTDIGAGGNALPYRWRPMGFEYKGWSYVNERAIATQQTGFWFVGQSRHDLPDVVGGVIWFGTDDAATSYVTPIYTCTDKVPECFRVGNGNMLKYSPTASFWINNRVANACYKAYNIMAPTVKEAIDNFENEQMGSKLAEMDRKALKAYNAILPKAERKGLDSKDWFASVRKMLTEYSVGTAQKQFENWVALEELLLVKFIDGNVKAQNADGSFKHSKWHEGT
;
A
#
# COMPACT_ATOMS: atom_id res chain seq x y z
N ASP A 1 21.51 5.57 -3.46
CA ASP A 1 20.78 4.70 -2.53
C ASP A 1 21.12 5.09 -1.08
N MET A 2 20.15 5.74 -0.42
CA MET A 2 20.34 6.23 0.94
C MET A 2 20.43 5.13 2.00
N THR A 3 20.07 3.89 1.66
CA THR A 3 20.14 2.77 2.60
C THR A 3 21.55 2.27 2.83
N THR A 4 22.44 2.52 1.89
CA THR A 4 23.86 2.09 1.93
C THR A 4 24.83 3.26 2.08
N ASP A 5 24.36 4.49 2.00
CA ASP A 5 25.19 5.68 2.10
C ASP A 5 25.54 5.98 3.56
N ILE A 6 26.68 6.63 3.76
CA ILE A 6 27.15 7.11 5.06
C ILE A 6 26.13 8.04 5.74
N GLY A 7 25.28 8.72 4.95
CA GLY A 7 24.20 9.54 5.45
C GLY A 7 23.02 8.79 6.05
N ALA A 8 22.89 7.49 5.82
CA ALA A 8 21.79 6.67 6.32
C ALA A 8 21.90 6.34 7.80
N GLY A 9 23.07 6.49 8.39
CA GLY A 9 23.34 6.13 9.78
C GLY A 9 23.36 4.62 10.04
N GLY A 10 23.54 4.23 11.30
CA GLY A 10 23.75 2.83 11.68
C GLY A 10 22.53 1.92 11.50
N ASN A 11 21.31 2.46 11.42
CA ASN A 11 20.06 1.71 11.20
C ASN A 11 19.56 1.76 9.76
N ALA A 12 20.37 2.29 8.83
CA ALA A 12 20.10 2.36 7.38
C ALA A 12 18.76 3.05 7.02
N LEU A 13 18.33 4.04 7.80
CA LEU A 13 17.14 4.83 7.50
C LEU A 13 17.34 5.59 6.18
N PRO A 14 16.50 5.39 5.14
CA PRO A 14 16.77 5.87 3.78
C PRO A 14 16.56 7.38 3.59
N TYR A 15 16.07 8.07 4.60
CA TYR A 15 15.82 9.51 4.57
C TYR A 15 16.00 10.17 5.95
N ARG A 16 16.15 11.46 5.95
CA ARG A 16 16.35 12.25 7.17
C ARG A 16 15.03 12.62 7.82
N TRP A 17 14.99 12.62 9.15
CA TRP A 17 13.81 13.02 9.93
C TRP A 17 13.36 14.45 9.65
N ARG A 18 14.30 15.35 9.33
CA ARG A 18 14.02 16.76 9.08
C ARG A 18 14.72 17.22 7.81
N PRO A 19 14.06 18.09 7.02
CA PRO A 19 14.73 18.82 5.97
C PRO A 19 15.92 19.60 6.53
N MET A 20 17.08 19.46 5.90
CA MET A 20 18.30 20.14 6.31
C MET A 20 18.69 21.16 5.24
N GLY A 21 17.88 22.23 5.11
CA GLY A 21 18.31 23.43 4.42
C GLY A 21 19.38 24.14 5.25
N PHE A 22 20.40 24.68 4.61
CA PHE A 22 21.44 25.47 5.27
C PHE A 22 21.97 26.56 4.34
N GLU A 23 22.60 27.56 4.93
CA GLU A 23 23.30 28.61 4.20
C GLU A 23 24.81 28.44 4.36
N TYR A 24 25.55 28.59 3.28
CA TYR A 24 26.99 28.57 3.27
C TYR A 24 27.54 29.56 2.26
N LYS A 25 28.41 30.45 2.68
CA LYS A 25 29.04 31.51 1.85
C LYS A 25 28.05 32.32 1.03
N GLY A 26 26.91 32.68 1.60
CA GLY A 26 25.85 33.44 0.94
C GLY A 26 24.97 32.66 -0.02
N TRP A 27 25.13 31.34 -0.09
CA TRP A 27 24.28 30.45 -0.88
C TRP A 27 23.35 29.65 0.02
N SER A 28 22.08 29.58 -0.38
CA SER A 28 21.08 28.72 0.27
C SER A 28 21.06 27.36 -0.37
N TYR A 29 21.24 26.31 0.43
CA TYR A 29 21.21 24.90 0.00
C TYR A 29 19.91 24.26 0.44
N VAL A 30 19.20 23.69 -0.53
CA VAL A 30 17.93 22.99 -0.29
C VAL A 30 18.22 21.54 0.09
N ASN A 31 17.46 21.03 1.05
CA ASN A 31 17.50 19.61 1.37
C ASN A 31 16.88 18.80 0.22
N GLU A 32 17.68 17.99 -0.44
CA GLU A 32 17.18 17.02 -1.42
C GLU A 32 16.41 15.91 -0.72
N ARG A 33 15.30 15.49 -1.32
CA ARG A 33 14.43 14.46 -0.78
C ARG A 33 14.48 13.22 -1.67
N ALA A 34 14.41 12.05 -1.05
CA ALA A 34 14.14 10.81 -1.77
C ALA A 34 12.75 10.86 -2.42
N ILE A 35 12.52 10.04 -3.46
CA ILE A 35 11.21 9.88 -4.10
C ILE A 35 10.19 9.39 -3.07
N ALA A 36 10.54 8.35 -2.28
CA ALA A 36 9.79 7.97 -1.10
C ALA A 36 10.23 8.82 0.10
N THR A 37 9.30 9.39 0.82
CA THR A 37 9.55 10.23 1.99
C THR A 37 8.47 10.06 3.04
N GLN A 38 8.85 10.17 4.31
CA GLN A 38 7.93 10.06 5.45
C GLN A 38 6.82 11.14 5.48
N GLN A 39 6.93 12.20 4.68
CA GLN A 39 5.90 13.22 4.56
C GLN A 39 4.91 12.96 3.42
N THR A 40 5.01 11.82 2.76
CA THR A 40 4.07 11.46 1.69
C THR A 40 2.67 11.29 2.27
N GLY A 41 1.66 11.92 1.67
CA GLY A 41 0.26 11.72 2.08
C GLY A 41 -0.37 10.54 1.37
N PHE A 42 -0.15 10.44 0.07
CA PHE A 42 -0.58 9.33 -0.78
C PHE A 42 0.31 9.25 -2.02
N TRP A 43 0.26 8.11 -2.68
CA TRP A 43 0.96 7.87 -3.94
C TRP A 43 0.16 6.90 -4.80
N PHE A 44 0.41 6.90 -6.09
CA PHE A 44 -0.28 5.99 -6.99
C PHE A 44 0.51 5.73 -8.27
N VAL A 45 0.17 4.60 -8.91
CA VAL A 45 0.60 4.28 -10.27
C VAL A 45 -0.64 4.09 -11.13
N GLY A 46 -0.77 4.88 -12.19
CA GLY A 46 -1.83 4.73 -13.19
C GLY A 46 -1.44 3.69 -14.24
N GLN A 47 -2.31 2.73 -14.50
CA GLN A 47 -2.14 1.71 -15.52
C GLN A 47 -3.29 1.80 -16.52
N SER A 48 -2.99 2.13 -17.78
CA SER A 48 -3.93 2.12 -18.90
C SER A 48 -3.59 0.98 -19.84
N ARG A 49 -4.58 0.15 -20.16
CA ARG A 49 -4.46 -1.04 -21.02
C ARG A 49 -5.37 -0.87 -22.23
N HIS A 50 -4.78 -0.48 -23.35
CA HIS A 50 -5.49 -0.09 -24.59
C HIS A 50 -6.23 -1.25 -25.30
N ASP A 51 -5.83 -2.47 -24.99
CA ASP A 51 -6.36 -3.72 -25.53
C ASP A 51 -7.61 -4.22 -24.77
N LEU A 52 -8.00 -3.52 -23.71
CA LEU A 52 -9.17 -3.85 -22.89
C LEU A 52 -10.28 -2.79 -23.05
N PRO A 53 -11.56 -3.17 -22.90
CA PRO A 53 -12.68 -2.21 -22.87
C PRO A 53 -12.48 -1.16 -21.76
N ASP A 54 -12.93 0.07 -21.96
CA ASP A 54 -12.77 1.21 -21.03
C ASP A 54 -13.18 0.89 -19.60
N VAL A 55 -14.24 0.12 -19.42
CA VAL A 55 -14.74 -0.28 -18.09
C VAL A 55 -13.77 -1.22 -17.34
N VAL A 56 -12.84 -1.88 -18.06
CA VAL A 56 -11.85 -2.81 -17.50
C VAL A 56 -10.41 -2.27 -17.60
N GLY A 57 -10.14 -1.46 -18.65
CA GLY A 57 -8.80 -1.10 -19.08
C GLY A 57 -7.99 -0.24 -18.11
N GLY A 58 -8.65 0.55 -17.26
CA GLY A 58 -7.97 1.45 -16.33
C GLY A 58 -7.87 0.88 -14.91
N VAL A 59 -6.67 0.95 -14.33
CA VAL A 59 -6.41 0.61 -12.92
C VAL A 59 -5.54 1.69 -12.30
N ILE A 60 -5.88 2.12 -11.11
CA ILE A 60 -5.03 2.93 -10.23
C ILE A 60 -4.54 2.02 -9.10
N TRP A 61 -3.24 1.83 -9.01
CA TRP A 61 -2.58 1.24 -7.85
C TRP A 61 -2.41 2.33 -6.81
N PHE A 62 -3.22 2.31 -5.77
CA PHE A 62 -3.33 3.41 -4.81
C PHE A 62 -2.79 3.02 -3.44
N GLY A 63 -1.95 3.87 -2.87
CA GLY A 63 -1.36 3.75 -1.55
C GLY A 63 -1.38 5.06 -0.77
N THR A 64 -1.23 4.97 0.53
CA THR A 64 -1.18 6.12 1.44
C THR A 64 0.08 6.08 2.28
N ASP A 65 0.55 7.25 2.72
CA ASP A 65 1.76 7.42 3.51
C ASP A 65 3.05 7.10 2.73
N ASP A 66 4.15 6.82 3.41
CA ASP A 66 5.47 6.57 2.87
C ASP A 66 5.51 5.36 1.93
N ALA A 67 5.85 5.58 0.68
CA ALA A 67 5.88 4.53 -0.35
C ALA A 67 6.90 3.41 -0.09
N ALA A 68 7.91 3.63 0.78
CA ALA A 68 8.89 2.61 1.11
C ALA A 68 8.37 1.59 2.15
N THR A 69 7.33 1.94 2.91
CA THR A 69 6.78 1.13 4.00
C THR A 69 5.26 0.95 3.92
N SER A 70 4.65 1.33 2.80
CA SER A 70 3.24 1.14 2.54
C SER A 70 3.01 0.32 1.27
N TYR A 71 1.81 -0.16 1.10
CA TYR A 71 1.38 -1.00 -0.03
C TYR A 71 0.50 -0.21 -1.01
N VAL A 72 0.34 -0.71 -2.22
CA VAL A 72 -0.68 -0.24 -3.17
C VAL A 72 -1.73 -1.31 -3.40
N THR A 73 -2.99 -0.88 -3.53
CA THR A 73 -4.10 -1.75 -3.90
C THR A 73 -4.64 -1.39 -5.29
N PRO A 74 -5.05 -2.39 -6.10
CA PRO A 74 -5.63 -2.12 -7.41
C PRO A 74 -7.05 -1.61 -7.29
N ILE A 75 -7.29 -0.42 -7.82
CA ILE A 75 -8.60 0.22 -7.91
C ILE A 75 -8.94 0.39 -9.40
N TYR A 76 -9.94 -0.28 -9.90
CA TYR A 76 -10.42 -0.07 -11.26
C TYR A 76 -11.00 1.34 -11.40
N THR A 77 -10.67 2.02 -12.50
CA THR A 77 -11.10 3.42 -12.71
C THR A 77 -12.62 3.59 -12.84
N CYS A 78 -13.33 2.51 -13.14
CA CYS A 78 -14.80 2.48 -13.19
C CYS A 78 -15.46 2.33 -11.80
N THR A 79 -14.68 2.21 -10.73
CA THR A 79 -15.16 2.02 -9.35
C THR A 79 -16.04 3.19 -8.92
N ASP A 80 -17.24 2.91 -8.43
CA ASP A 80 -18.25 3.88 -7.99
C ASP A 80 -18.41 3.96 -6.46
N LYS A 81 -17.60 3.22 -5.72
CA LYS A 81 -17.53 3.24 -4.24
C LYS A 81 -16.11 3.32 -3.76
N VAL A 82 -15.91 4.05 -2.68
CA VAL A 82 -14.61 4.18 -2.02
C VAL A 82 -14.55 3.21 -0.83
N PRO A 83 -13.44 2.46 -0.68
CA PRO A 83 -13.21 1.66 0.53
C PRO A 83 -13.25 2.54 1.77
N GLU A 84 -13.78 2.05 2.89
CA GLU A 84 -13.86 2.81 4.14
C GLU A 84 -12.49 3.32 4.58
N CYS A 85 -11.43 2.52 4.40
CA CYS A 85 -10.07 2.88 4.79
C CYS A 85 -9.47 4.06 3.97
N PHE A 86 -10.04 4.39 2.80
CA PHE A 86 -9.63 5.52 1.97
C PHE A 86 -10.66 6.66 1.92
N ARG A 87 -11.75 6.54 2.68
CA ARG A 87 -12.84 7.51 2.63
C ARG A 87 -12.42 8.89 3.14
N VAL A 88 -12.73 9.93 2.39
CA VAL A 88 -12.57 11.32 2.82
C VAL A 88 -13.38 11.57 4.10
N GLY A 89 -12.75 12.23 5.08
CA GLY A 89 -13.35 12.47 6.39
C GLY A 89 -13.12 11.36 7.41
N ASN A 90 -12.53 10.22 7.01
CA ASN A 90 -12.09 9.17 7.92
C ASN A 90 -10.71 9.52 8.53
N GLY A 91 -10.71 10.45 9.48
CA GLY A 91 -9.50 11.04 10.04
C GLY A 91 -8.86 12.10 9.15
N ASN A 92 -7.85 12.77 9.66
CA ASN A 92 -7.00 13.71 8.94
C ASN A 92 -5.70 13.91 9.73
N MET A 93 -4.79 14.80 9.26
CA MET A 93 -3.50 15.04 9.94
C MET A 93 -3.60 15.57 11.37
N LEU A 94 -4.77 16.06 11.79
CA LEU A 94 -5.04 16.59 13.14
C LEU A 94 -5.98 15.67 13.94
N LYS A 95 -6.52 14.61 13.30
CA LYS A 95 -7.48 13.71 13.95
C LYS A 95 -7.21 12.26 13.54
N TYR A 96 -6.75 11.48 14.48
CA TYR A 96 -6.53 10.04 14.31
C TYR A 96 -7.85 9.30 13.99
N SER A 97 -7.75 8.30 13.12
CA SER A 97 -8.80 7.30 12.91
C SER A 97 -8.20 5.88 12.84
N PRO A 98 -8.71 4.94 13.63
CA PRO A 98 -8.23 3.55 13.63
C PRO A 98 -8.62 2.78 12.36
N THR A 99 -9.52 3.30 11.52
CA THR A 99 -10.01 2.67 10.30
C THR A 99 -9.45 3.31 9.02
N ALA A 100 -8.59 4.35 9.14
CA ALA A 100 -7.97 5.02 8.01
C ALA A 100 -6.65 4.35 7.62
N SER A 101 -6.51 4.05 6.33
CA SER A 101 -5.29 3.45 5.77
C SER A 101 -4.06 4.32 6.01
N PHE A 102 -4.18 5.65 5.90
CA PHE A 102 -3.07 6.56 6.20
C PHE A 102 -2.52 6.33 7.61
N TRP A 103 -3.38 6.21 8.61
CA TRP A 103 -2.92 6.10 9.99
C TRP A 103 -2.28 4.75 10.32
N ILE A 104 -2.78 3.65 9.77
CA ILE A 104 -2.14 2.34 9.99
C ILE A 104 -0.80 2.26 9.27
N ASN A 105 -0.71 2.77 8.02
CA ASN A 105 0.56 2.84 7.29
C ASN A 105 1.58 3.71 8.05
N ASN A 106 1.16 4.86 8.54
CA ASN A 106 2.02 5.77 9.31
C ASN A 106 2.53 5.12 10.62
N ARG A 107 1.71 4.33 11.30
CA ARG A 107 2.14 3.59 12.49
C ARG A 107 3.16 2.52 12.16
N VAL A 108 2.98 1.75 11.09
CA VAL A 108 3.94 0.77 10.59
C VAL A 108 5.25 1.46 10.18
N ALA A 109 5.18 2.55 9.42
CA ALA A 109 6.33 3.34 9.03
C ALA A 109 7.13 3.85 10.24
N ASN A 110 6.45 4.48 11.20
CA ASN A 110 7.08 5.00 12.42
C ASN A 110 7.66 3.89 13.32
N ALA A 111 7.08 2.69 13.32
CA ALA A 111 7.71 1.54 13.96
C ALA A 111 9.07 1.22 13.30
N CYS A 112 9.09 1.15 11.96
CA CYS A 112 10.31 0.87 11.19
C CYS A 112 11.40 1.93 11.37
N TYR A 113 11.05 3.21 11.49
CA TYR A 113 12.03 4.29 11.62
C TYR A 113 12.93 4.16 12.87
N LYS A 114 12.49 3.41 13.87
CA LYS A 114 13.28 3.19 15.10
C LYS A 114 14.47 2.26 14.87
N ALA A 115 14.34 1.27 13.99
CA ALA A 115 15.37 0.30 13.64
C ALA A 115 15.12 -0.22 12.21
N TYR A 116 15.32 0.65 11.23
CA TYR A 116 14.85 0.45 9.85
C TYR A 116 15.47 -0.80 9.21
N ASN A 117 16.78 -0.99 9.34
CA ASN A 117 17.51 -2.14 8.81
C ASN A 117 17.02 -3.50 9.38
N ILE A 118 16.37 -3.50 10.53
CA ILE A 118 15.89 -4.70 11.21
C ILE A 118 14.41 -4.93 10.92
N MET A 119 13.59 -3.87 10.93
CA MET A 119 12.13 -3.97 10.85
C MET A 119 11.60 -3.89 9.42
N ALA A 120 12.18 -3.01 8.58
CA ALA A 120 11.73 -2.80 7.21
C ALA A 120 11.74 -4.08 6.34
N PRO A 121 12.69 -5.02 6.47
CA PRO A 121 12.63 -6.29 5.74
C PRO A 121 11.34 -7.09 5.98
N THR A 122 10.81 -7.10 7.21
CA THR A 122 9.53 -7.76 7.52
C THR A 122 8.34 -7.05 6.84
N VAL A 123 8.35 -5.72 6.81
CA VAL A 123 7.31 -4.93 6.11
C VAL A 123 7.43 -5.11 4.61
N LYS A 124 8.65 -5.07 4.07
CA LYS A 124 8.88 -5.30 2.64
C LYS A 124 8.40 -6.67 2.18
N GLU A 125 8.65 -7.72 2.95
CA GLU A 125 8.15 -9.06 2.65
C GLU A 125 6.61 -9.08 2.58
N ALA A 126 5.93 -8.40 3.49
CA ALA A 126 4.47 -8.29 3.48
C ALA A 126 3.95 -7.51 2.25
N ILE A 127 4.65 -6.43 1.85
CA ILE A 127 4.35 -5.69 0.62
C ILE A 127 4.54 -6.58 -0.60
N ASP A 128 5.72 -7.20 -0.74
CA ASP A 128 6.07 -8.02 -1.90
C ASP A 128 5.10 -9.20 -2.07
N ASN A 129 4.72 -9.86 -0.99
CA ASN A 129 3.78 -10.98 -1.03
C ASN A 129 2.39 -10.54 -1.54
N PHE A 130 1.87 -9.43 -1.04
CA PHE A 130 0.57 -8.92 -1.48
C PHE A 130 0.62 -8.40 -2.92
N GLU A 131 1.58 -7.54 -3.25
CA GLU A 131 1.65 -6.90 -4.56
C GLU A 131 1.95 -7.91 -5.66
N ASN A 132 2.85 -8.87 -5.42
CA ASN A 132 3.14 -9.94 -6.38
C ASN A 132 1.91 -10.84 -6.61
N GLU A 133 1.12 -11.14 -5.59
CA GLU A 133 -0.13 -11.89 -5.75
C GLU A 133 -1.13 -11.10 -6.61
N GLN A 134 -1.32 -9.82 -6.33
CA GLN A 134 -2.26 -8.97 -7.09
C GLN A 134 -1.81 -8.78 -8.54
N MET A 135 -0.54 -8.42 -8.76
CA MET A 135 0.02 -8.20 -10.10
C MET A 135 0.16 -9.48 -10.90
N GLY A 136 0.55 -10.59 -10.26
CA GLY A 136 0.83 -11.85 -10.94
C GLY A 136 -0.42 -12.64 -11.35
N SER A 137 -1.45 -12.66 -10.53
CA SER A 137 -2.60 -13.54 -10.77
C SER A 137 -3.97 -12.93 -10.53
N LYS A 138 -4.18 -12.24 -9.42
CA LYS A 138 -5.53 -11.80 -9.00
C LYS A 138 -6.16 -10.79 -9.94
N LEU A 139 -5.40 -9.77 -10.37
CA LEU A 139 -5.89 -8.78 -11.32
C LEU A 139 -6.25 -9.43 -12.66
N ALA A 140 -5.36 -10.29 -13.19
CA ALA A 140 -5.61 -10.99 -14.45
C ALA A 140 -6.81 -11.95 -14.37
N GLU A 141 -7.04 -12.58 -13.22
CA GLU A 141 -8.23 -13.41 -13.00
C GLU A 141 -9.50 -12.54 -13.00
N MET A 142 -9.44 -11.38 -12.35
CA MET A 142 -10.58 -10.44 -12.32
C MET A 142 -10.86 -9.86 -13.70
N ASP A 143 -9.83 -9.49 -14.47
CA ASP A 143 -9.96 -9.05 -15.85
C ASP A 143 -10.66 -10.10 -16.72
N ARG A 144 -10.28 -11.37 -16.63
CA ARG A 144 -10.93 -12.45 -17.40
C ARG A 144 -12.42 -12.60 -17.04
N LYS A 145 -12.76 -12.47 -15.74
CA LYS A 145 -14.17 -12.53 -15.29
C LYS A 145 -14.96 -11.34 -15.83
N ALA A 146 -14.38 -10.15 -15.75
CA ALA A 146 -15.00 -8.92 -16.22
C ALA A 146 -15.19 -8.92 -17.75
N LEU A 147 -14.18 -9.34 -18.51
CA LEU A 147 -14.24 -9.49 -19.97
C LEU A 147 -15.31 -10.50 -20.40
N LYS A 148 -15.41 -11.64 -19.71
CA LYS A 148 -16.46 -12.62 -19.99
C LYS A 148 -17.84 -12.01 -19.81
N ALA A 149 -18.07 -11.27 -18.74
CA ALA A 149 -19.33 -10.60 -18.47
C ALA A 149 -19.59 -9.46 -19.49
N TYR A 150 -18.58 -8.66 -19.83
CA TYR A 150 -18.64 -7.62 -20.84
C TYR A 150 -19.06 -8.18 -22.20
N ASN A 151 -18.37 -9.20 -22.70
CA ASN A 151 -18.61 -9.82 -24.01
C ASN A 151 -20.01 -10.47 -24.10
N ALA A 152 -20.56 -10.95 -23.00
CA ALA A 152 -21.92 -11.48 -22.96
C ALA A 152 -23.00 -10.41 -23.13
N ILE A 153 -22.69 -9.15 -22.76
CA ILE A 153 -23.61 -8.00 -22.82
C ILE A 153 -23.47 -7.24 -24.14
N LEU A 154 -22.26 -7.13 -24.67
CA LEU A 154 -21.88 -6.27 -25.80
C LEU A 154 -22.80 -6.43 -27.03
N PRO A 155 -23.11 -7.64 -27.56
CA PRO A 155 -23.94 -7.79 -28.76
C PRO A 155 -25.38 -7.24 -28.61
N LYS A 156 -25.89 -7.21 -27.36
CA LYS A 156 -27.19 -6.65 -27.05
C LYS A 156 -27.12 -5.11 -26.94
N ALA A 157 -26.05 -4.61 -26.34
CA ALA A 157 -25.81 -3.18 -26.20
C ALA A 157 -25.64 -2.51 -27.58
N GLU A 158 -24.82 -3.11 -28.46
CA GLU A 158 -24.62 -2.63 -29.84
C GLU A 158 -25.92 -2.56 -30.63
N ARG A 159 -26.78 -3.59 -30.57
CA ARG A 159 -28.08 -3.62 -31.27
C ARG A 159 -29.08 -2.58 -30.78
N LYS A 160 -28.98 -2.16 -29.50
CA LYS A 160 -29.92 -1.24 -28.85
C LYS A 160 -29.39 0.18 -28.69
N GLY A 161 -28.15 0.44 -29.10
CA GLY A 161 -27.45 1.71 -28.92
C GLY A 161 -26.73 1.79 -27.58
N LEU A 162 -25.43 1.99 -27.62
CA LEU A 162 -24.56 2.02 -26.44
C LEU A 162 -24.91 3.16 -25.48
N ASP A 163 -25.36 4.30 -25.99
CA ASP A 163 -25.63 5.51 -25.20
C ASP A 163 -27.01 5.52 -24.51
N SER A 164 -27.86 4.56 -24.81
CA SER A 164 -29.25 4.56 -24.33
C SER A 164 -29.42 4.06 -22.89
N LYS A 165 -28.41 3.41 -22.31
CA LYS A 165 -28.46 2.77 -21.00
C LYS A 165 -27.07 2.44 -20.54
N ASP A 166 -26.85 2.40 -19.21
CA ASP A 166 -25.64 1.84 -18.63
C ASP A 166 -25.65 0.30 -18.73
N TRP A 167 -25.22 -0.20 -19.89
CA TRP A 167 -25.18 -1.63 -20.19
C TRP A 167 -24.22 -2.39 -19.29
N PHE A 168 -23.12 -1.77 -18.87
CA PHE A 168 -22.02 -2.40 -18.16
C PHE A 168 -22.06 -2.19 -16.64
N ALA A 169 -23.21 -1.78 -16.10
CA ALA A 169 -23.39 -1.58 -14.65
C ALA A 169 -23.02 -2.83 -13.82
N SER A 170 -23.33 -4.04 -14.33
CA SER A 170 -22.98 -5.28 -13.63
C SER A 170 -21.46 -5.56 -13.64
N VAL A 171 -20.76 -5.21 -14.73
CA VAL A 171 -19.30 -5.31 -14.82
C VAL A 171 -18.67 -4.32 -13.87
N ARG A 172 -19.11 -3.06 -13.90
CA ARG A 172 -18.63 -2.03 -12.96
C ARG A 172 -18.86 -2.44 -11.52
N LYS A 173 -20.05 -2.95 -11.17
CA LYS A 173 -20.32 -3.45 -9.82
C LYS A 173 -19.33 -4.52 -9.39
N MET A 174 -19.07 -5.51 -10.23
CA MET A 174 -18.12 -6.59 -9.97
C MET A 174 -16.70 -6.05 -9.73
N LEU A 175 -16.24 -5.10 -10.56
CA LEU A 175 -14.92 -4.46 -10.43
C LEU A 175 -14.82 -3.55 -9.20
N THR A 176 -15.91 -2.87 -8.86
CA THR A 176 -16.04 -2.09 -7.63
C THR A 176 -15.92 -2.98 -6.39
N GLU A 177 -16.67 -4.09 -6.34
CA GLU A 177 -16.63 -5.04 -5.23
C GLU A 177 -15.24 -5.65 -5.04
N TYR A 178 -14.57 -5.98 -6.13
CA TYR A 178 -13.18 -6.43 -6.07
C TYR A 178 -12.23 -5.36 -5.52
N SER A 179 -12.28 -4.14 -6.05
CA SER A 179 -11.42 -3.03 -5.64
C SER A 179 -11.61 -2.69 -4.15
N VAL A 180 -12.86 -2.54 -3.73
CA VAL A 180 -13.21 -2.23 -2.34
C VAL A 180 -12.83 -3.37 -1.41
N GLY A 181 -13.16 -4.61 -1.77
CA GLY A 181 -12.86 -5.79 -0.96
C GLY A 181 -11.35 -6.03 -0.81
N THR A 182 -10.58 -5.86 -1.89
CA THR A 182 -9.12 -6.01 -1.85
C THR A 182 -8.47 -4.95 -0.97
N ALA A 183 -8.88 -3.70 -1.11
CA ALA A 183 -8.34 -2.60 -0.30
C ALA A 183 -8.67 -2.78 1.19
N GLN A 184 -9.91 -3.16 1.51
CA GLN A 184 -10.33 -3.39 2.89
C GLN A 184 -9.60 -4.59 3.51
N LYS A 185 -9.44 -5.68 2.76
CA LYS A 185 -8.71 -6.86 3.23
C LYS A 185 -7.24 -6.57 3.49
N GLN A 186 -6.61 -5.77 2.61
CA GLN A 186 -5.22 -5.39 2.81
C GLN A 186 -5.03 -4.43 3.97
N PHE A 187 -5.98 -3.54 4.21
CA PHE A 187 -6.02 -2.73 5.44
C PHE A 187 -6.01 -3.62 6.70
N GLU A 188 -6.85 -4.65 6.74
CA GLU A 188 -6.92 -5.60 7.87
C GLU A 188 -5.60 -6.37 8.04
N ASN A 189 -4.98 -6.80 6.93
CA ASN A 189 -3.66 -7.43 6.97
C ASN A 189 -2.59 -6.48 7.54
N TRP A 190 -2.71 -5.18 7.26
CA TRP A 190 -1.76 -4.18 7.75
C TRP A 190 -1.93 -3.89 9.24
N VAL A 191 -3.15 -3.96 9.76
CA VAL A 191 -3.40 -3.93 11.20
C VAL A 191 -2.72 -5.13 11.87
N ALA A 192 -2.89 -6.32 11.32
CA ALA A 192 -2.23 -7.53 11.83
C ALA A 192 -0.71 -7.46 11.73
N LEU A 193 -0.17 -6.84 10.67
CA LEU A 193 1.28 -6.61 10.52
C LEU A 193 1.81 -5.68 11.62
N GLU A 194 1.10 -4.62 11.95
CA GLU A 194 1.51 -3.71 13.04
C GLU A 194 1.58 -4.44 14.39
N GLU A 195 0.59 -5.26 14.68
CA GLU A 195 0.58 -6.10 15.90
C GLU A 195 1.76 -7.10 15.89
N LEU A 196 2.05 -7.71 14.74
CA LEU A 196 3.20 -8.59 14.57
C LEU A 196 4.52 -7.86 14.83
N LEU A 197 4.69 -6.66 14.27
CA LEU A 197 5.90 -5.86 14.47
C LEU A 197 6.08 -5.49 15.95
N LEU A 198 4.98 -5.11 16.62
CA LEU A 198 5.01 -4.79 18.04
C LEU A 198 5.50 -5.98 18.89
N VAL A 199 4.99 -7.18 18.65
CA VAL A 199 5.36 -8.38 19.40
C VAL A 199 6.76 -8.86 19.03
N LYS A 200 7.09 -8.88 17.71
CA LYS A 200 8.38 -9.40 17.21
C LYS A 200 9.57 -8.57 17.69
N PHE A 201 9.39 -7.24 17.75
CA PHE A 201 10.47 -6.29 17.99
C PHE A 201 10.34 -5.52 19.31
N ILE A 202 9.49 -5.98 20.23
CA ILE A 202 9.29 -5.32 21.51
C ILE A 202 10.62 -5.16 22.28
N ASP A 203 10.83 -3.99 22.87
CA ASP A 203 11.97 -3.66 23.72
C ASP A 203 13.35 -3.93 23.06
N GLY A 204 13.42 -3.76 21.73
CA GLY A 204 14.65 -3.99 20.97
C GLY A 204 14.97 -5.46 20.69
N ASN A 205 14.12 -6.39 21.09
CA ASN A 205 14.25 -7.80 20.76
C ASN A 205 14.02 -8.06 19.26
N VAL A 206 14.56 -9.17 18.77
CA VAL A 206 14.22 -9.77 17.47
C VAL A 206 13.80 -11.20 17.73
N LYS A 207 12.50 -11.42 17.94
CA LYS A 207 11.98 -12.75 18.24
C LYS A 207 11.92 -13.61 16.98
N ALA A 208 12.43 -14.84 17.07
CA ALA A 208 12.22 -15.83 16.01
C ALA A 208 10.79 -16.38 16.06
N GLN A 209 10.24 -16.70 14.88
CA GLN A 209 8.93 -17.35 14.77
C GLN A 209 9.08 -18.87 14.65
N ASN A 210 8.08 -19.57 15.18
CA ASN A 210 7.85 -20.98 14.92
C ASN A 210 7.12 -21.17 13.57
N ALA A 211 7.03 -22.42 13.11
CA ALA A 211 6.31 -22.73 11.86
C ALA A 211 4.80 -22.42 11.91
N ASP A 212 4.20 -22.37 13.09
CA ASP A 212 2.80 -22.02 13.32
C ASP A 212 2.55 -20.50 13.45
N GLY A 213 3.60 -19.69 13.29
CA GLY A 213 3.54 -18.23 13.39
C GLY A 213 3.68 -17.67 14.81
N SER A 214 3.65 -18.52 15.86
CA SER A 214 3.91 -18.09 17.23
C SER A 214 5.35 -17.65 17.42
N PHE A 215 5.63 -16.80 18.43
CA PHE A 215 6.98 -16.34 18.71
C PHE A 215 7.68 -17.22 19.75
N LYS A 216 8.96 -17.46 19.52
CA LYS A 216 9.85 -18.07 20.53
C LYS A 216 10.12 -17.06 21.63
N HIS A 217 10.25 -17.55 22.87
CA HIS A 217 10.75 -16.70 23.96
C HIS A 217 12.14 -16.17 23.59
N SER A 218 12.37 -14.88 23.85
CA SER A 218 13.73 -14.33 23.79
C SER A 218 14.57 -15.08 24.80
N LYS A 219 15.73 -15.58 24.39
CA LYS A 219 16.71 -16.13 25.32
C LYS A 219 17.36 -14.96 26.07
N TRP A 220 16.69 -14.49 27.11
CA TRP A 220 17.32 -13.64 28.12
C TRP A 220 18.17 -14.54 28.96
N HIS A 221 19.51 -14.52 28.73
CA HIS A 221 20.50 -15.10 29.57
C HIS A 221 20.28 -16.57 29.97
N GLU A 222 20.54 -17.51 29.08
CA GLU A 222 21.14 -18.77 29.47
C GLU A 222 22.63 -18.45 29.67
N GLY A 223 23.04 -18.09 30.89
CA GLY A 223 24.45 -18.00 31.25
C GLY A 223 24.92 -16.66 31.79
N THR A 224 24.71 -16.42 33.05
CA THR A 224 25.71 -15.88 33.99
C THR A 224 25.91 -16.87 35.10
#